data_b461ac88bba8637cc476462ae430154b
#
_entry.id   b461ac88bba8637cc476462ae430154b
#
_cell.length_a   1.000
_cell.length_b   1.000
_cell.length_c   1.000
_cell.angle_alpha   90.00
_cell.angle_beta   90.00
_cell.angle_gamma   90.00
#
_symmetry.space_group_name_H-M   'P 1'
#
loop_
_entity.id
_entity.type
_entity.pdbx_description
1 polymer ?
#
loop_
_entity_poly.entity_id
_entity_poly.type
_entity_poly.pdbx_seq_one_letter_code
_entity_poly.pdbx_strand_id
1 'polypeptide(L)'
;MTLQEQYDDAMFDFSRSDFASAVAKLKNVLAQDANHFESQLALGMAYYRLGDLPTAIAEGHKAEQLRPKEQLVHTNLSLFYMKSGNLHTAEHHGLQARIAGWRAENAAAKAGEPVPTAADPELQMAKPKAPTVKVIRMPDKFPDQPWKKKTPPPET
;
A
#
# COMPACT_ATOMS: atom_id res chain seq x y z
N MET A 1 5.53 -7.12 33.82
CA MET A 1 5.37 -7.26 32.34
C MET A 1 6.27 -6.26 31.64
N THR A 2 7.08 -6.74 30.74
CA THR A 2 7.83 -5.87 29.83
C THR A 2 6.88 -5.16 28.85
N LEU A 3 7.34 -4.08 28.22
CA LEU A 3 6.54 -3.36 27.23
C LEU A 3 6.13 -4.27 26.05
N GLN A 4 7.06 -5.16 25.65
CA GLN A 4 6.81 -6.14 24.59
C GLN A 4 5.73 -7.14 24.98
N GLU A 5 5.76 -7.67 26.20
CA GLU A 5 4.72 -8.59 26.69
C GLU A 5 3.34 -7.94 26.74
N GLN A 6 3.26 -6.65 27.12
CA GLN A 6 2.01 -5.91 27.10
C GLN A 6 1.49 -5.71 25.66
N TYR A 7 2.38 -5.46 24.72
CA TYR A 7 2.03 -5.38 23.30
C TYR A 7 1.55 -6.72 22.76
N ASP A 8 2.26 -7.81 23.07
CA ASP A 8 1.90 -9.16 22.63
C ASP A 8 0.53 -9.60 23.19
N ASP A 9 0.24 -9.25 24.46
CA ASP A 9 -1.05 -9.49 25.08
C ASP A 9 -2.19 -8.69 24.40
N ALA A 10 -1.92 -7.45 24.00
CA ALA A 10 -2.87 -6.65 23.21
C ALA A 10 -3.11 -7.27 21.81
N MET A 11 -2.07 -7.79 21.18
CA MET A 11 -2.17 -8.45 19.89
C MET A 11 -2.90 -9.79 19.97
N PHE A 12 -2.80 -10.47 21.11
CA PHE A 12 -3.60 -11.67 21.37
C PHE A 12 -5.10 -11.35 21.41
N ASP A 13 -5.52 -10.29 22.12
CA ASP A 13 -6.91 -9.84 22.11
C ASP A 13 -7.37 -9.41 20.71
N PHE A 14 -6.50 -8.71 19.98
CA PHE A 14 -6.75 -8.34 18.59
C PHE A 14 -7.01 -9.56 17.71
N SER A 15 -6.23 -10.63 17.87
CA SER A 15 -6.40 -11.88 17.10
C SER A 15 -7.74 -12.58 17.39
N ARG A 16 -8.25 -12.41 18.59
CA ARG A 16 -9.56 -12.91 19.02
C ARG A 16 -10.74 -12.01 18.61
N SER A 17 -10.44 -10.93 17.89
CA SER A 17 -11.42 -9.89 17.52
C SER A 17 -11.99 -9.10 18.72
N ASP A 18 -11.33 -9.17 19.88
CA ASP A 18 -11.63 -8.30 21.02
C ASP A 18 -10.87 -6.97 20.86
N PHE A 19 -11.34 -6.18 19.91
CA PHE A 19 -10.70 -4.91 19.57
C PHE A 19 -10.79 -3.87 20.66
N ALA A 20 -11.83 -3.92 21.50
CA ALA A 20 -12.00 -2.99 22.61
C ALA A 20 -10.93 -3.21 23.69
N SER A 21 -10.68 -4.46 24.09
CA SER A 21 -9.62 -4.82 25.03
C SER A 21 -8.24 -4.53 24.43
N ALA A 22 -8.03 -4.84 23.17
CA ALA A 22 -6.80 -4.53 22.46
C ALA A 22 -6.49 -3.01 22.46
N VAL A 23 -7.50 -2.17 22.19
CA VAL A 23 -7.34 -0.70 22.25
C VAL A 23 -6.91 -0.24 23.63
N ALA A 24 -7.54 -0.75 24.71
CA ALA A 24 -7.18 -0.38 26.09
C ALA A 24 -5.72 -0.74 26.41
N LYS A 25 -5.30 -1.95 26.05
CA LYS A 25 -3.92 -2.42 26.28
C LYS A 25 -2.91 -1.66 25.43
N LEU A 26 -3.17 -1.41 24.14
CA LEU A 26 -2.30 -0.63 23.26
C LEU A 26 -2.12 0.81 23.75
N LYS A 27 -3.18 1.42 24.27
CA LYS A 27 -3.08 2.75 24.91
C LYS A 27 -2.19 2.73 26.14
N ASN A 28 -2.23 1.69 26.95
CA ASN A 28 -1.33 1.54 28.10
C ASN A 28 0.14 1.41 27.68
N VAL A 29 0.42 0.69 26.58
CA VAL A 29 1.77 0.61 25.99
C VAL A 29 2.23 1.99 25.54
N LEU A 30 1.38 2.72 24.80
CA LEU A 30 1.70 4.06 24.29
C LEU A 30 1.81 5.13 25.40
N ALA A 31 1.16 4.92 26.54
CA ALA A 31 1.33 5.80 27.70
C ALA A 31 2.72 5.64 28.34
N GLN A 32 3.35 4.47 28.22
CA GLN A 32 4.70 4.19 28.71
C GLN A 32 5.76 4.56 27.68
N ASP A 33 5.50 4.30 26.38
CA ASP A 33 6.35 4.68 25.26
C ASP A 33 5.49 5.21 24.08
N ALA A 34 5.40 6.51 23.98
CA ALA A 34 4.65 7.20 22.95
C ALA A 34 5.23 6.96 21.51
N ASN A 35 6.47 6.53 21.42
CA ASN A 35 7.16 6.26 20.17
C ASN A 35 7.10 4.79 19.74
N HIS A 36 6.38 3.95 20.48
CA HIS A 36 6.22 2.54 20.13
C HIS A 36 5.38 2.40 18.85
N PHE A 37 6.08 2.33 17.73
CA PHE A 37 5.49 2.39 16.38
C PHE A 37 4.48 1.27 16.14
N GLU A 38 4.81 0.04 16.51
CA GLU A 38 3.99 -1.15 16.30
C GLU A 38 2.65 -1.01 17.05
N SER A 39 2.66 -0.48 18.27
CA SER A 39 1.43 -0.22 19.03
C SER A 39 0.60 0.89 18.42
N GLN A 40 1.23 1.94 17.90
CA GLN A 40 0.54 3.03 17.23
C GLN A 40 -0.14 2.54 15.94
N LEU A 41 0.55 1.70 15.18
CA LEU A 41 0.01 1.10 13.96
C LEU A 41 -1.17 0.15 14.25
N ALA A 42 -1.02 -0.72 15.26
CA ALA A 42 -2.04 -1.66 15.69
C ALA A 42 -3.27 -0.93 16.25
N LEU A 43 -3.08 0.18 16.97
CA LEU A 43 -4.17 0.98 17.53
C LEU A 43 -5.05 1.56 16.41
N GLY A 44 -4.46 2.11 15.36
CA GLY A 44 -5.19 2.58 14.19
C GLY A 44 -6.03 1.47 13.54
N MET A 45 -5.47 0.28 13.41
CA MET A 45 -6.17 -0.86 12.84
C MET A 45 -7.29 -1.36 13.77
N ALA A 46 -7.11 -1.34 15.09
CA ALA A 46 -8.14 -1.72 16.05
C ALA A 46 -9.36 -0.78 15.97
N TYR A 47 -9.15 0.52 15.89
CA TYR A 47 -10.23 1.49 15.67
C TYR A 47 -10.93 1.29 14.32
N TYR A 48 -10.19 0.99 13.27
CA TYR A 48 -10.77 0.65 11.98
C TYR A 48 -11.70 -0.58 12.09
N ARG A 49 -11.30 -1.61 12.81
CA ARG A 49 -12.11 -2.81 13.06
C ARG A 49 -13.36 -2.52 13.91
N LEU A 50 -13.26 -1.58 14.83
CA LEU A 50 -14.41 -1.09 15.61
C LEU A 50 -15.36 -0.20 14.80
N GLY A 51 -14.95 0.25 13.62
CA GLY A 51 -15.73 1.14 12.77
C GLY A 51 -15.56 2.62 13.08
N ASP A 52 -14.68 2.98 14.01
CA ASP A 52 -14.33 4.38 14.33
C ASP A 52 -13.27 4.90 13.37
N LEU A 53 -13.69 5.24 12.16
CA LEU A 53 -12.82 5.70 11.09
C LEU A 53 -12.10 7.03 11.40
N PRO A 54 -12.75 8.06 11.97
CA PRO A 54 -12.06 9.31 12.30
C PRO A 54 -10.89 9.08 13.25
N THR A 55 -11.07 8.28 14.30
CA THR A 55 -10.00 7.95 15.24
C THR A 55 -8.93 7.08 14.60
N ALA A 56 -9.32 6.10 13.78
CA ALA A 56 -8.38 5.25 13.04
C ALA A 56 -7.45 6.08 12.14
N ILE A 57 -7.99 7.06 11.43
CA ILE A 57 -7.23 7.98 10.58
C ILE A 57 -6.29 8.83 11.43
N ALA A 58 -6.75 9.39 12.54
CA ALA A 58 -5.93 10.19 13.44
C ALA A 58 -4.74 9.38 13.99
N GLU A 59 -4.97 8.14 14.44
CA GLU A 59 -3.91 7.27 14.93
C GLU A 59 -2.98 6.80 13.80
N GLY A 60 -3.51 6.60 12.60
CA GLY A 60 -2.71 6.33 11.39
C GLY A 60 -1.74 7.46 11.06
N HIS A 61 -2.18 8.73 11.15
CA HIS A 61 -1.30 9.89 10.96
C HIS A 61 -0.24 10.04 12.06
N LYS A 62 -0.53 9.65 13.30
CA LYS A 62 0.50 9.59 14.33
C LYS A 62 1.58 8.55 13.99
N ALA A 63 1.18 7.38 13.49
CA ALA A 63 2.13 6.39 13.01
C ALA A 63 2.96 6.90 11.82
N GLU A 64 2.35 7.67 10.91
CA GLU A 64 3.04 8.33 9.80
C GLU A 64 4.10 9.33 10.28
N GLN A 65 3.81 10.09 11.32
CA GLN A 65 4.78 11.02 11.93
C GLN A 65 5.98 10.29 12.53
N LEU A 66 5.76 9.10 13.10
CA LEU A 66 6.84 8.28 13.65
C LEU A 66 7.72 7.67 12.56
N ARG A 67 7.11 7.13 11.51
CA ARG A 67 7.81 6.50 10.38
C ARG A 67 7.15 6.88 9.05
N PRO A 68 7.48 8.04 8.47
CA PRO A 68 6.79 8.56 7.27
C PRO A 68 7.04 7.76 5.99
N LYS A 69 8.06 6.91 5.97
CA LYS A 69 8.42 6.09 4.80
C LYS A 69 8.03 4.62 4.95
N GLU A 70 7.30 4.29 6.00
CA GLU A 70 6.90 2.91 6.26
C GLU A 70 5.71 2.52 5.40
N GLN A 71 5.86 1.43 4.64
CA GLN A 71 4.84 0.94 3.73
C GLN A 71 3.50 0.66 4.42
N LEU A 72 3.54 -0.01 5.58
CA LEU A 72 2.34 -0.41 6.32
C LEU A 72 1.50 0.77 6.78
N VAL A 73 2.12 1.89 7.15
CA VAL A 73 1.41 3.12 7.53
C VAL A 73 0.55 3.63 6.38
N HIS A 74 1.14 3.75 5.21
CA HIS A 74 0.43 4.25 4.03
C HIS A 74 -0.61 3.25 3.53
N THR A 75 -0.36 1.95 3.65
CA THR A 75 -1.35 0.91 3.35
C THR A 75 -2.57 1.03 4.26
N ASN A 76 -2.37 1.20 5.56
CA ASN A 76 -3.45 1.37 6.53
C ASN A 76 -4.22 2.66 6.29
N LEU A 77 -3.53 3.79 6.09
CA LEU A 77 -4.19 5.08 5.79
C LEU A 77 -5.00 5.02 4.50
N SER A 78 -4.47 4.39 3.44
CA SER A 78 -5.22 4.17 2.20
C SER A 78 -6.51 3.39 2.46
N LEU A 79 -6.43 2.32 3.25
CA LEU A 79 -7.60 1.51 3.62
C LEU A 79 -8.63 2.33 4.43
N PHE A 80 -8.17 3.12 5.40
CA PHE A 80 -9.05 3.93 6.25
C PHE A 80 -9.76 5.02 5.43
N TYR A 81 -9.05 5.71 4.55
CA TYR A 81 -9.63 6.72 3.67
C TYR A 81 -10.54 6.12 2.60
N MET A 82 -10.23 4.94 2.08
CA MET A 82 -11.12 4.22 1.17
C MET A 82 -12.46 3.90 1.86
N LYS A 83 -12.40 3.40 3.08
CA LYS A 83 -13.61 3.08 3.86
C LYS A 83 -14.41 4.32 4.25
N SER A 84 -13.75 5.46 4.47
CA SER A 84 -14.41 6.74 4.76
C SER A 84 -15.02 7.42 3.52
N GLY A 85 -14.74 6.90 2.32
CA GLY A 85 -15.22 7.46 1.05
C GLY A 85 -14.31 8.55 0.45
N ASN A 86 -13.20 8.90 1.09
CA ASN A 86 -12.23 9.85 0.53
C ASN A 86 -11.24 9.13 -0.38
N LEU A 87 -11.69 8.84 -1.60
CA LEU A 87 -10.92 8.06 -2.57
C LEU A 87 -9.65 8.76 -3.02
N HIS A 88 -9.67 10.07 -3.16
CA HIS A 88 -8.49 10.84 -3.60
C HIS A 88 -7.32 10.70 -2.60
N THR A 89 -7.61 10.87 -1.31
CA THR A 89 -6.59 10.71 -0.27
C THR A 89 -6.16 9.24 -0.13
N ALA A 90 -7.10 8.30 -0.30
CA ALA A 90 -6.80 6.88 -0.31
C ALA A 90 -5.82 6.49 -1.44
N GLU A 91 -6.02 7.01 -2.65
CA GLU A 91 -5.12 6.80 -3.78
C GLU A 91 -3.73 7.40 -3.53
N HIS A 92 -3.67 8.60 -2.95
CA HIS A 92 -2.41 9.23 -2.58
C HIS A 92 -1.59 8.34 -1.63
N HIS A 93 -2.19 7.88 -0.53
CA HIS A 93 -1.52 6.96 0.38
C HIS A 93 -1.22 5.59 -0.25
N GLY A 94 -2.10 5.06 -1.10
CA GLY A 94 -1.85 3.85 -1.87
C GLY A 94 -0.62 3.96 -2.78
N LEU A 95 -0.41 5.12 -3.40
CA LEU A 95 0.78 5.40 -4.19
C LEU A 95 2.03 5.48 -3.30
N GLN A 96 1.95 6.16 -2.16
CA GLN A 96 3.06 6.23 -1.19
C GLN A 96 3.45 4.84 -0.67
N ALA A 97 2.49 3.97 -0.40
CA ALA A 97 2.74 2.58 0.01
C ALA A 97 3.52 1.81 -1.06
N ARG A 98 3.15 1.95 -2.33
CA ARG A 98 3.86 1.30 -3.44
C ARG A 98 5.29 1.83 -3.59
N ILE A 99 5.48 3.14 -3.49
CA ILE A 99 6.80 3.76 -3.55
C ILE A 99 7.68 3.27 -2.39
N ALA A 100 7.13 3.19 -1.18
CA ALA A 100 7.85 2.71 0.01
C ALA A 100 8.25 1.24 -0.14
N GLY A 101 7.35 0.38 -0.61
CA GLY A 101 7.64 -1.02 -0.91
C GLY A 101 8.74 -1.18 -1.93
N TRP A 102 8.66 -0.45 -3.03
CA TRP A 102 9.69 -0.49 -4.08
C TRP A 102 11.07 0.00 -3.61
N ARG A 103 11.09 1.03 -2.75
CA ARG A 103 12.35 1.48 -2.13
C ARG A 103 12.96 0.41 -1.22
N ALA A 104 12.14 -0.29 -0.45
CA ALA A 104 12.60 -1.36 0.42
C ALA A 104 13.17 -2.54 -0.37
N GLU A 105 12.50 -2.97 -1.44
CA GLU A 105 12.97 -4.01 -2.35
C GLU A 105 14.30 -3.64 -3.02
N ASN A 106 14.42 -2.41 -3.52
CA ASN A 106 15.66 -1.92 -4.14
C ASN A 106 16.81 -1.80 -3.13
N ALA A 107 16.52 -1.44 -1.88
CA ALA A 107 17.52 -1.38 -0.82
C ALA A 107 18.03 -2.79 -0.46
N ALA A 108 17.14 -3.77 -0.35
CA ALA A 108 17.48 -5.18 -0.13
C ALA A 108 18.32 -5.76 -1.28
N ALA A 109 17.94 -5.46 -2.53
CA ALA A 109 18.68 -5.87 -3.72
C ALA A 109 20.12 -5.30 -3.75
N LYS A 110 20.29 -4.04 -3.31
CA LYS A 110 21.62 -3.41 -3.22
C LYS A 110 22.47 -3.95 -2.06
N ALA A 111 21.83 -4.40 -0.97
CA ALA A 111 22.52 -5.01 0.17
C ALA A 111 23.00 -6.45 -0.11
N GLY A 112 22.66 -7.03 -1.25
CA GLY A 112 23.03 -8.40 -1.60
C GLY A 112 22.25 -9.46 -0.83
N GLU A 113 21.22 -9.08 -0.11
CA GLU A 113 20.26 -10.05 0.42
C GLU A 113 19.55 -10.72 -0.76
N PRO A 114 19.41 -12.06 -0.77
CA PRO A 114 18.64 -12.70 -1.81
C PRO A 114 17.22 -12.17 -1.71
N VAL A 115 16.87 -11.30 -2.65
CA VAL A 115 15.44 -11.03 -2.91
C VAL A 115 14.85 -12.42 -3.06
N PRO A 116 13.74 -12.77 -2.37
CA PRO A 116 13.02 -13.97 -2.73
C PRO A 116 12.44 -13.72 -4.13
N THR A 117 13.34 -13.78 -5.11
CA THR A 117 12.92 -13.97 -6.47
C THR A 117 12.15 -15.27 -6.42
N ALA A 118 10.96 -15.27 -6.94
CA ALA A 118 10.20 -16.46 -7.25
C ALA A 118 11.00 -17.32 -8.24
N ALA A 119 12.14 -17.79 -7.78
CA ALA A 119 12.94 -18.85 -8.37
C ALA A 119 12.37 -20.17 -7.86
N ASP A 120 11.06 -20.30 -7.93
CA ASP A 120 10.41 -21.58 -7.87
C ASP A 120 10.85 -22.31 -9.15
N PRO A 121 11.56 -23.46 -9.03
CA PRO A 121 11.99 -24.21 -10.22
C PRO A 121 10.82 -24.55 -11.15
N GLU A 122 9.60 -24.64 -10.63
CA GLU A 122 8.38 -24.85 -11.41
C GLU A 122 8.00 -23.63 -12.27
N LEU A 123 8.29 -22.40 -11.83
CA LEU A 123 8.07 -21.19 -12.63
C LEU A 123 9.09 -20.99 -13.75
N GLN A 124 10.25 -21.67 -13.70
CA GLN A 124 11.22 -21.64 -14.80
C GLN A 124 10.77 -22.46 -16.02
N MET A 125 9.85 -23.41 -15.84
CA MET A 125 9.28 -24.17 -16.95
C MET A 125 8.29 -23.36 -17.80
N ALA A 126 7.82 -22.23 -17.32
CA ALA A 126 6.89 -21.34 -18.00
C ALA A 126 7.56 -20.07 -18.56
N LYS A 127 8.84 -20.15 -18.96
CA LYS A 127 9.39 -19.07 -19.79
C LYS A 127 8.58 -19.04 -21.08
N PRO A 128 7.73 -18.04 -21.32
CA PRO A 128 7.12 -17.89 -22.63
C PRO A 128 8.27 -17.80 -23.60
N LYS A 129 8.30 -18.67 -24.63
CA LYS A 129 9.16 -18.46 -25.79
C LYS A 129 8.96 -16.98 -26.15
N ALA A 130 10.05 -16.22 -26.17
CA ALA A 130 10.00 -14.84 -26.60
C ALA A 130 9.15 -14.81 -27.87
N PRO A 131 8.06 -14.02 -27.92
CA PRO A 131 7.32 -13.93 -29.13
C PRO A 131 8.32 -13.53 -30.20
N THR A 132 8.45 -14.35 -31.24
CA THR A 132 9.16 -13.93 -32.43
C THR A 132 8.38 -12.70 -32.89
N VAL A 133 8.89 -11.53 -32.54
CA VAL A 133 8.35 -10.27 -32.99
C VAL A 133 8.51 -10.32 -34.50
N LYS A 134 7.47 -10.76 -35.21
CA LYS A 134 7.37 -10.46 -36.63
C LYS A 134 7.46 -8.96 -36.69
N VAL A 135 8.57 -8.46 -37.22
CA VAL A 135 8.71 -7.03 -37.50
C VAL A 135 7.53 -6.67 -38.39
N ILE A 136 6.50 -6.10 -37.77
CA ILE A 136 5.38 -5.55 -38.52
C ILE A 136 5.99 -4.35 -39.21
N ARG A 137 6.31 -4.51 -40.52
CA ARG A 137 6.67 -3.35 -41.31
C ARG A 137 5.48 -2.40 -41.28
N MET A 138 5.72 -1.24 -40.68
CA MET A 138 4.74 -0.17 -40.76
C MET A 138 4.46 0.12 -42.24
N PRO A 139 3.21 0.22 -42.66
CA PRO A 139 2.89 0.62 -44.03
C PRO A 139 3.47 2.01 -44.28
N ASP A 140 4.11 2.19 -45.41
CA ASP A 140 4.73 3.45 -45.85
C ASP A 140 3.74 4.63 -45.93
N LYS A 141 2.45 4.34 -45.92
CA LYS A 141 1.37 5.32 -45.82
C LYS A 141 0.34 4.87 -44.82
N PHE A 142 0.10 5.70 -43.82
CA PHE A 142 -1.06 5.52 -42.94
C PHE A 142 -2.34 5.77 -43.79
N PRO A 143 -3.38 4.94 -43.64
CA PRO A 143 -4.67 5.24 -44.29
C PRO A 143 -5.15 6.61 -43.81
N ASP A 144 -5.73 7.37 -44.76
CA ASP A 144 -6.31 8.68 -44.47
C ASP A 144 -7.21 8.59 -43.23
N GLN A 145 -6.98 9.48 -42.28
CA GLN A 145 -7.68 9.48 -40.99
C GLN A 145 -9.16 9.80 -41.25
N PRO A 146 -10.10 8.84 -41.11
CA PRO A 146 -11.51 9.03 -41.50
C PRO A 146 -12.24 10.07 -40.65
N TRP A 147 -11.62 10.52 -39.52
CA TRP A 147 -12.16 11.56 -38.64
C TRP A 147 -11.75 13.00 -39.03
N LYS A 148 -10.80 13.20 -39.95
CA LYS A 148 -10.56 14.51 -40.54
C LYS A 148 -11.69 14.79 -41.55
N LYS A 149 -12.79 15.38 -41.06
CA LYS A 149 -13.83 15.91 -41.92
C LYS A 149 -13.19 16.96 -42.85
N LYS A 150 -13.25 16.71 -44.16
CA LYS A 150 -12.94 17.75 -45.14
C LYS A 150 -13.93 18.89 -44.89
N THR A 151 -13.43 20.07 -44.52
CA THR A 151 -14.23 21.27 -44.49
C THR A 151 -14.73 21.52 -45.91
N PRO A 152 -16.05 21.70 -46.14
CA PRO A 152 -16.54 22.03 -47.44
C PRO A 152 -15.94 23.39 -47.86
N PRO A 153 -15.69 23.60 -49.18
CA PRO A 153 -15.22 24.88 -49.70
C PRO A 153 -16.27 25.96 -49.42
N PRO A 154 -15.85 27.21 -49.16
CA PRO A 154 -16.79 28.31 -48.97
C PRO A 154 -17.60 28.50 -50.22
N GLU A 155 -18.93 28.49 -50.10
CA GLU A 155 -19.83 28.89 -51.17
C GLU A 155 -19.62 30.36 -51.51
N THR A 156 -19.31 30.63 -52.76
CA THR A 156 -19.25 31.97 -53.34
C THR A 156 -20.66 32.47 -53.64
#